data_976a05ac3a79fd7064774dd8f07635c7
#
_entry.id   976a05ac3a79fd7064774dd8f07635c7
#
_cell.length_a   1.000
_cell.length_b   1.000
_cell.length_c   1.000
_cell.angle_alpha   90.00
_cell.angle_beta   90.00
_cell.angle_gamma   90.00
#
_symmetry.space_group_name_H-M   'P 1'
#
loop_
_entity.id
_entity.type
_entity.pdbx_description
1 polymer ?
#
loop_
_entity_poly.entity_id
_entity_poly.type
_entity_poly.pdbx_seq_one_letter_code
_entity_poly.pdbx_strand_id
1 'polypeptide(L)'
;MNGIHSENGYTEIIKGIRIKTLCYGESMLMAEFLLRKDAVLPEHSHPNEQTGYLIKGKIRLFIEDAVRELVPGDSWNIATDAIHRAEILEDSVAIEVFSPVREDYLKFINDPDVVK
;
A
#
# COMPACT_ATOMS: atom_id res chain seq x y z
N MET A 1 -3.20 -19.10 1.35
CA MET A 1 -4.52 -18.55 1.01
C MET A 1 -4.47 -17.92 -0.38
N ASN A 2 -5.60 -17.79 -1.02
CA ASN A 2 -5.71 -17.13 -2.33
C ASN A 2 -6.62 -15.93 -2.22
N GLY A 3 -6.22 -14.81 -2.84
CA GLY A 3 -7.08 -13.65 -3.00
C GLY A 3 -7.76 -13.73 -4.37
N ILE A 4 -9.05 -13.39 -4.40
CA ILE A 4 -9.84 -13.41 -5.63
C ILE A 4 -10.11 -11.98 -6.06
N HIS A 5 -9.93 -11.71 -7.35
CA HIS A 5 -10.17 -10.35 -7.88
C HIS A 5 -11.60 -9.90 -7.60
N SER A 6 -11.76 -8.64 -7.15
CA SER A 6 -13.04 -8.02 -6.89
C SER A 6 -12.90 -6.50 -7.02
N GLU A 7 -13.94 -5.86 -7.54
CA GLU A 7 -14.01 -4.39 -7.57
C GLU A 7 -14.47 -3.81 -6.22
N ASN A 8 -14.80 -4.67 -5.27
CA ASN A 8 -15.34 -4.29 -3.96
C ASN A 8 -14.32 -4.55 -2.86
N GLY A 9 -14.66 -4.16 -1.65
CA GLY A 9 -13.87 -4.51 -0.47
C GLY A 9 -12.80 -3.50 -0.08
N TYR A 10 -12.81 -2.32 -0.70
CA TYR A 10 -11.86 -1.26 -0.33
C TYR A 10 -12.41 -0.44 0.83
N THR A 11 -11.53 -0.06 1.74
CA THR A 11 -11.85 0.77 2.91
C THR A 11 -11.05 2.06 2.83
N GLU A 12 -11.72 3.20 2.97
CA GLU A 12 -11.01 4.50 3.02
C GLU A 12 -10.43 4.66 4.42
N ILE A 13 -9.09 4.76 4.50
CA ILE A 13 -8.37 4.91 5.77
C ILE A 13 -7.99 6.36 6.06
N ILE A 14 -7.80 7.15 5.01
CA ILE A 14 -7.53 8.59 5.03
C ILE A 14 -8.24 9.14 3.81
N LYS A 15 -8.64 10.40 3.84
CA LYS A 15 -9.32 11.02 2.69
C LYS A 15 -8.52 10.78 1.40
N GLY A 16 -9.16 10.14 0.43
CA GLY A 16 -8.57 9.86 -0.87
C GLY A 16 -7.67 8.63 -0.92
N ILE A 17 -7.47 7.93 0.19
CA ILE A 17 -6.64 6.74 0.24
C ILE A 17 -7.47 5.55 0.70
N ARG A 18 -7.67 4.57 -0.19
CA ARG A 18 -8.41 3.35 0.11
C ARG A 18 -7.48 2.16 0.02
N ILE A 19 -7.73 1.18 0.87
CA ILE A 19 -6.91 -0.03 0.97
C ILE A 19 -7.78 -1.28 0.91
N LYS A 20 -7.21 -2.33 0.35
CA LYS A 20 -7.74 -3.68 0.46
C LYS A 20 -6.57 -4.63 0.68
N THR A 21 -6.64 -5.45 1.72
CA THR A 21 -5.67 -6.53 1.90
C THR A 21 -6.05 -7.65 0.95
N LEU A 22 -5.10 -8.04 0.10
CA LEU A 22 -5.34 -9.04 -0.94
C LEU A 22 -5.15 -10.45 -0.42
N CYS A 23 -4.04 -10.69 0.27
CA CYS A 23 -3.74 -11.98 0.87
C CYS A 23 -2.64 -11.80 1.92
N TYR A 24 -2.47 -12.79 2.77
CA TYR A 24 -1.41 -12.77 3.77
C TYR A 24 -1.06 -14.20 4.17
N GLY A 25 0.13 -14.34 4.71
CA GLY A 25 0.60 -15.60 5.25
C GLY A 25 1.19 -15.40 6.63
N GLU A 26 2.14 -16.25 6.98
CA GLU A 26 2.76 -16.23 8.30
C GLU A 26 3.70 -15.03 8.47
N SER A 27 4.42 -14.65 7.41
CA SER A 27 5.47 -13.64 7.50
C SER A 27 5.30 -12.44 6.58
N MET A 28 4.26 -12.40 5.75
CA MET A 28 4.05 -11.26 4.85
C MET A 28 2.58 -11.06 4.51
N LEU A 29 2.26 -9.84 4.10
CA LEU A 29 0.91 -9.43 3.74
C LEU A 29 1.00 -8.54 2.50
N MET A 30 0.11 -8.79 1.52
CA MET A 30 0.02 -7.98 0.31
C MET A 30 -1.27 -7.15 0.35
N ALA A 31 -1.14 -5.86 0.06
CA ALA A 31 -2.26 -4.93 0.02
C ALA A 31 -2.26 -4.13 -1.27
N GLU A 32 -3.45 -3.72 -1.69
CA GLU A 32 -3.64 -2.83 -2.83
C GLU A 32 -4.16 -1.49 -2.33
N PHE A 33 -3.57 -0.41 -2.84
CA PHE A 33 -3.96 0.95 -2.51
C PHE A 33 -4.54 1.64 -3.72
N LEU A 34 -5.72 2.24 -3.55
CA LEU A 34 -6.33 3.13 -4.53
C LEU A 34 -6.17 4.55 -4.00
N LEU A 35 -5.43 5.37 -4.74
CA LEU A 35 -4.96 6.67 -4.26
C LEU A 35 -5.49 7.75 -5.19
N ARG A 36 -6.26 8.69 -4.65
CA ARG A 36 -6.80 9.79 -5.45
C ARG A 36 -5.79 10.92 -5.56
N LYS A 37 -5.80 11.59 -6.71
CA LYS A 37 -5.01 12.80 -6.93
C LYS A 37 -5.24 13.78 -5.80
N ASP A 38 -4.16 14.41 -5.35
CA ASP A 38 -4.09 15.40 -4.27
C ASP A 38 -4.25 14.81 -2.86
N ALA A 39 -4.45 13.49 -2.73
CA ALA A 39 -4.38 12.86 -1.42
C ALA A 39 -2.95 12.92 -0.89
N VAL A 40 -2.82 12.92 0.42
CA VAL A 40 -1.53 12.96 1.09
C VAL A 40 -1.48 11.82 2.11
N LEU A 41 -0.47 10.98 2.00
CA LEU A 41 -0.15 10.02 3.04
C LEU A 41 0.80 10.72 4.00
N PRO A 42 0.37 11.01 5.24
CA PRO A 42 1.20 11.77 6.17
C PRO A 42 2.45 10.99 6.60
N GLU A 43 3.43 11.73 7.08
CA GLU A 43 4.69 11.15 7.57
C GLU A 43 4.42 10.14 8.67
N HIS A 44 5.02 8.96 8.55
CA HIS A 44 4.88 7.88 9.51
C HIS A 44 6.03 6.88 9.38
N SER A 45 6.10 5.96 10.31
CA SER A 45 7.02 4.83 10.25
C SER A 45 6.35 3.62 10.90
N HIS A 46 6.87 2.44 10.61
CA HIS A 46 6.39 1.19 11.20
C HIS A 46 7.51 0.15 11.16
N PRO A 47 7.46 -0.87 12.03
CA PRO A 47 8.52 -1.88 12.09
C PRO A 47 8.55 -2.82 10.87
N ASN A 48 7.46 -2.88 10.10
CA ASN A 48 7.40 -3.73 8.93
C ASN A 48 8.27 -3.14 7.80
N GLU A 49 9.08 -3.98 7.17
CA GLU A 49 9.69 -3.64 5.90
C GLU A 49 8.61 -3.67 4.83
N GLN A 50 8.71 -2.82 3.81
CA GLN A 50 7.66 -2.65 2.82
C GLN A 50 8.27 -2.53 1.44
N THR A 51 7.75 -3.30 0.49
CA THR A 51 8.14 -3.21 -0.92
C THR A 51 6.89 -2.90 -1.73
N GLY A 52 6.99 -1.93 -2.63
CA GLY A 52 5.84 -1.49 -3.42
C GLY A 52 6.13 -1.46 -4.91
N TYR A 53 5.05 -1.44 -5.68
CA TYR A 53 5.08 -1.39 -7.13
C TYR A 53 3.92 -0.51 -7.61
N LEU A 54 4.22 0.47 -8.47
CA LEU A 54 3.19 1.36 -9.00
C LEU A 54 2.60 0.75 -10.28
N ILE A 55 1.30 0.47 -10.24
CA ILE A 55 0.58 -0.09 -11.39
C ILE A 55 0.11 1.03 -12.31
N LYS A 56 -0.37 2.13 -11.73
CA LYS A 56 -0.99 3.22 -12.46
C LYS A 56 -0.79 4.53 -11.70
N GLY A 57 -0.70 5.64 -12.43
CA GLY A 57 -0.70 6.98 -11.84
C GLY A 57 0.69 7.56 -11.65
N LYS A 58 0.81 8.45 -10.66
CA LYS A 58 2.06 9.15 -10.37
C LYS A 58 2.07 9.56 -8.91
N ILE A 59 3.15 9.21 -8.21
CA ILE A 59 3.30 9.44 -6.77
C ILE A 59 4.65 10.10 -6.51
N ARG A 60 4.67 11.10 -5.62
CA ARG A 60 5.92 11.62 -5.08
C ARG A 60 6.15 10.97 -3.74
N LEU A 61 7.14 10.11 -3.64
CA LEU A 61 7.44 9.34 -2.44
C LEU A 61 8.68 9.91 -1.74
N PHE A 62 8.53 10.15 -0.45
CA PHE A 62 9.61 10.65 0.43
C PHE A 62 9.97 9.52 1.39
N ILE A 63 11.22 9.06 1.33
CA ILE A 63 11.76 8.05 2.24
C ILE A 63 13.00 8.64 2.88
N GLU A 64 12.99 8.88 4.18
CA GLU A 64 14.03 9.58 4.90
C GLU A 64 14.33 10.92 4.19
N ASP A 65 15.56 11.16 3.76
CA ASP A 65 15.97 12.39 3.07
C ASP A 65 15.82 12.30 1.55
N ALA A 66 15.39 11.15 1.03
CA ALA A 66 15.27 10.95 -0.42
C ALA A 66 13.86 11.25 -0.89
N VAL A 67 13.75 11.85 -2.07
CA VAL A 67 12.46 12.09 -2.72
C VAL A 67 12.53 11.61 -4.16
N ARG A 68 11.46 10.97 -4.62
CA ARG A 68 11.37 10.47 -6.00
C ARG A 68 9.95 10.55 -6.51
N GLU A 69 9.80 10.97 -7.77
CA GLU A 69 8.53 10.85 -8.47
C GLU A 69 8.50 9.50 -9.17
N LEU A 70 7.45 8.73 -8.90
CA LEU A 70 7.29 7.36 -9.39
C LEU A 70 6.24 7.33 -10.48
N VAL A 71 6.50 6.57 -11.53
CA VAL A 71 5.59 6.34 -12.65
C VAL A 71 5.32 4.84 -12.77
N PRO A 72 4.29 4.42 -13.53
CA PRO A 72 3.95 2.99 -13.62
C PRO A 72 5.15 2.13 -14.01
N GLY A 73 5.34 1.03 -13.29
CA GLY A 73 6.47 0.14 -13.45
C GLY A 73 7.60 0.39 -12.46
N ASP A 74 7.60 1.53 -11.79
CA ASP A 74 8.59 1.81 -10.74
C ASP A 74 8.26 1.04 -9.47
N SER A 75 9.30 0.74 -8.70
CA SER A 75 9.18 0.02 -7.44
C SER A 75 10.05 0.69 -6.38
N TRP A 76 9.77 0.36 -5.13
CA TRP A 76 10.47 0.94 -3.98
C TRP A 76 10.55 -0.07 -2.85
N ASN A 77 11.52 0.17 -1.95
CA ASN A 77 11.61 -0.57 -0.70
C ASN A 77 11.78 0.43 0.43
N ILE A 78 11.00 0.26 1.48
CA ILE A 78 11.08 1.09 2.68
C ILE A 78 11.54 0.19 3.82
N ALA A 79 12.72 0.49 4.35
CA ALA A 79 13.33 -0.30 5.41
C ALA A 79 12.52 -0.19 6.71
N THR A 80 12.71 -1.17 7.59
CA THR A 80 12.14 -1.18 8.94
C THR A 80 12.35 0.19 9.59
N ASP A 81 11.27 0.77 10.12
CA ASP A 81 11.25 2.04 10.86
C ASP A 81 11.68 3.28 10.07
N ALA A 82 11.93 3.17 8.78
CA ALA A 82 12.25 4.34 7.96
C ALA A 82 11.06 5.29 7.88
N ILE A 83 11.31 6.56 8.13
CA ILE A 83 10.26 7.59 8.06
C ILE A 83 9.92 7.86 6.60
N HIS A 84 8.63 7.83 6.27
CA HIS A 84 8.20 8.04 4.90
C HIS A 84 6.83 8.72 4.82
N ARG A 85 6.57 9.36 3.68
CA ARG A 85 5.29 10.00 3.34
C ARG A 85 5.13 10.04 1.83
N ALA A 86 3.94 10.35 1.35
CA ALA A 86 3.68 10.41 -0.09
C ALA A 86 2.66 11.49 -0.44
N GLU A 87 2.86 12.09 -1.62
CA GLU A 87 1.91 13.00 -2.25
C GLU A 87 1.43 12.33 -3.54
N ILE A 88 0.14 12.30 -3.74
CA ILE A 88 -0.47 11.62 -4.89
C ILE A 88 -0.70 12.66 -5.99
N LEU A 89 0.07 12.54 -7.07
CA LEU A 89 0.07 13.53 -8.16
C LEU A 89 -1.00 13.26 -9.21
N GLU A 90 -1.39 12.00 -9.37
CA GLU A 90 -2.47 11.55 -10.26
C GLU A 90 -3.18 10.39 -9.57
N ASP A 91 -4.41 10.09 -10.00
CA ASP A 91 -5.10 8.90 -9.49
C ASP A 91 -4.21 7.68 -9.72
N SER A 92 -3.93 6.95 -8.65
CA SER A 92 -2.91 5.90 -8.67
C SER A 92 -3.39 4.60 -8.05
N VAL A 93 -2.76 3.51 -8.50
CA VAL A 93 -2.93 2.18 -7.93
C VAL A 93 -1.55 1.62 -7.61
N ALA A 94 -1.35 1.21 -6.36
CA ALA A 94 -0.09 0.63 -5.91
C ALA A 94 -0.35 -0.70 -5.20
N ILE A 95 0.57 -1.64 -5.41
CA ILE A 95 0.60 -2.90 -4.68
C ILE A 95 1.77 -2.82 -3.71
N GLU A 96 1.54 -3.21 -2.46
CA GLU A 96 2.57 -3.19 -1.44
C GLU A 96 2.57 -4.47 -0.62
N VAL A 97 3.78 -4.95 -0.32
CA VAL A 97 4.01 -6.16 0.48
C VAL A 97 4.74 -5.74 1.75
N PHE A 98 4.21 -6.17 2.89
CA PHE A 98 4.75 -5.87 4.22
C PHE A 98 5.26 -7.14 4.89
N SER A 99 6.43 -7.07 5.51
CA SER A 99 7.00 -8.16 6.30
C SER A 99 7.66 -7.60 7.57
N PRO A 100 7.35 -8.13 8.76
CA PRO A 100 6.32 -9.11 9.05
C PRO A 100 4.92 -8.61 8.71
N VAL A 101 3.93 -9.47 8.88
CA VAL A 101 2.53 -9.12 8.59
C VAL A 101 2.12 -7.85 9.33
N ARG A 102 1.52 -6.91 8.60
CA ARG A 102 0.91 -5.74 9.23
C ARG A 102 -0.43 -6.16 9.84
N GLU A 103 -0.42 -6.41 11.14
CA GLU A 103 -1.60 -6.90 11.83
C GLU A 103 -2.77 -5.92 11.78
N ASP A 104 -2.48 -4.62 11.76
CA ASP A 104 -3.49 -3.58 11.61
C ASP A 104 -4.17 -3.61 10.23
N TYR A 105 -3.60 -4.30 9.25
CA TYR A 105 -4.18 -4.45 7.92
C TYR A 105 -4.98 -5.75 7.73
N LEU A 106 -4.94 -6.67 8.69
CA LEU A 106 -5.71 -7.92 8.59
C LEU A 106 -7.21 -7.66 8.50
N LYS A 107 -7.70 -6.62 9.17
CA LYS A 107 -9.12 -6.26 9.16
C LYS A 107 -9.61 -5.77 7.80
N PHE A 108 -8.71 -5.43 6.88
CA PHE A 108 -9.07 -4.95 5.54
C PHE A 108 -9.25 -6.08 4.54
N ILE A 109 -9.09 -7.33 4.97
CA ILE A 109 -9.44 -8.49 4.17
C ILE A 109 -10.92 -8.80 4.43
N ASN A 110 -11.76 -8.53 3.44
CA ASN A 110 -13.20 -8.69 3.61
C ASN A 110 -13.86 -9.41 2.43
N ASP A 111 -13.07 -10.08 1.59
CA ASP A 111 -13.59 -10.88 0.51
C ASP A 111 -13.95 -12.27 1.04
N PRO A 112 -15.24 -12.66 1.03
CA PRO A 112 -15.64 -13.97 1.54
C PRO A 112 -15.11 -15.13 0.72
N ASP A 113 -14.64 -14.86 -0.51
CA ASP A 113 -14.08 -15.89 -1.38
C ASP A 113 -12.59 -16.12 -1.17
N VAL A 114 -11.95 -15.38 -0.26
CA VAL A 114 -10.56 -15.59 0.09
C VAL A 114 -10.42 -16.93 0.82
N VAL A 115 -9.55 -17.79 0.32
CA VAL A 115 -9.27 -19.09 0.91
C VAL A 115 -8.10 -18.96 1.88
N LYS A 116 -8.37 -19.27 3.14
CA LYS A 116 -7.39 -19.18 4.22
C LYS A 116 -6.69 -20.50 4.46
#